data_7405abfb5af6ba174e8584043bfc2b37
#
_entry.id   7405abfb5af6ba174e8584043bfc2b37
#
_cell.length_a   1.000
_cell.length_b   1.000
_cell.length_c   1.000
_cell.angle_alpha   90.00
_cell.angle_beta   90.00
_cell.angle_gamma   90.00
#
_symmetry.space_group_name_H-M   'P 1'
#
loop_
_entity.id
_entity.type
_entity.pdbx_description
1 polymer ?
#
loop_
_entity_poly.entity_id
_entity_poly.type
_entity_poly.pdbx_seq_one_letter_code
_entity_poly.pdbx_strand_id
1 'polypeptide(L)'
;MCVSQDQLPQQLRYELKTAGIPLEAVSLYAVNLEKNQLLLDVNSKEPRNPASVMKLVTTLSALEILGPNFHWKTEISYRGQLKESTLFGDLIVKGFGDPSLTLEQFWILLNKIRSRGIQKIKGNVIIDRSFFDIPYHNPSEFDGKPFRPYNLGPDAFLVNFNSIKVTIVPDKKNKNIKIYSMPTFKNIKIKNKLKWSMRSCWSWPDTPKLVKENVVFEGLYSSKCGVKQRYYSMLSPDLYTAEIFKKIWKQLGGSIEGQILNGIKNSSDSFLLDHRSFPLTHILRTLNKHSNNVTARHIFLTLAYEQNNGKSVSTEKARAKISTWLKSIGLSPSEIIVENGSGLSRISRISAYQIGMILQRAWDSPLMPEFISSLPIIATDGTMRMRMRNTDLKGMGHMKTGYLKGTRTIAGFLKNKKKETLLVVCFINHPKAKNSWPIHKKLLTWLYERT
;
A
#
# COMPACT_ATOMS: atom_id res chain seq x y z
N MET A 1 -6.13 31.21 -17.99
CA MET A 1 -6.39 31.04 -19.43
C MET A 1 -6.62 29.55 -19.67
N CYS A 2 -7.79 29.12 -20.20
CA CYS A 2 -7.97 27.76 -20.67
C CYS A 2 -7.05 27.54 -21.86
N VAL A 3 -6.18 26.56 -21.76
CA VAL A 3 -5.30 26.17 -22.87
C VAL A 3 -6.18 25.62 -23.99
N SER A 4 -6.16 26.23 -25.16
CA SER A 4 -6.94 25.81 -26.32
C SER A 4 -6.57 24.39 -26.74
N GLN A 5 -7.51 23.67 -27.38
CA GLN A 5 -7.26 22.34 -27.98
C GLN A 5 -6.01 22.30 -28.90
N ASP A 6 -5.63 23.45 -29.44
CA ASP A 6 -4.51 23.60 -30.39
C ASP A 6 -3.13 23.42 -29.72
N GLN A 7 -3.00 23.48 -28.42
CA GLN A 7 -1.72 23.28 -27.71
C GLN A 7 -1.41 21.81 -27.41
N LEU A 8 -2.39 20.89 -27.53
CA LEU A 8 -2.13 19.48 -27.39
C LEU A 8 -1.46 18.88 -28.62
N PRO A 9 -0.41 18.06 -28.46
CA PRO A 9 0.20 17.32 -29.55
C PRO A 9 -0.85 16.55 -30.37
N GLN A 10 -0.80 16.61 -31.69
CA GLN A 10 -1.75 15.94 -32.59
C GLN A 10 -1.92 14.45 -32.26
N GLN A 11 -0.82 13.78 -31.91
CA GLN A 11 -0.82 12.37 -31.52
C GLN A 11 -1.64 12.11 -30.26
N LEU A 12 -1.62 13.01 -29.26
CA LEU A 12 -2.43 12.88 -28.04
C LEU A 12 -3.91 13.12 -28.34
N ARG A 13 -4.23 14.07 -29.19
CA ARG A 13 -5.62 14.30 -29.65
C ARG A 13 -6.19 13.07 -30.34
N TYR A 14 -5.40 12.43 -31.20
CA TYR A 14 -5.78 11.19 -31.86
C TYR A 14 -6.06 10.05 -30.88
N GLU A 15 -5.18 9.81 -29.92
CA GLU A 15 -5.37 8.75 -28.90
C GLU A 15 -6.59 9.02 -28.00
N LEU A 16 -6.85 10.27 -27.63
CA LEU A 16 -8.05 10.67 -26.87
C LEU A 16 -9.33 10.34 -27.64
N LYS A 17 -9.37 10.74 -28.94
CA LYS A 17 -10.50 10.45 -29.82
C LYS A 17 -10.71 8.95 -29.99
N THR A 18 -9.66 8.18 -30.23
CA THR A 18 -9.71 6.72 -30.39
C THR A 18 -10.18 6.02 -29.13
N ALA A 19 -9.76 6.49 -27.94
CA ALA A 19 -10.22 5.96 -26.68
C ALA A 19 -11.65 6.39 -26.31
N GLY A 20 -12.23 7.35 -27.05
CA GLY A 20 -13.52 7.98 -26.76
C GLY A 20 -13.53 8.70 -25.40
N ILE A 21 -12.43 9.42 -25.10
CA ILE A 21 -12.25 10.20 -23.88
C ILE A 21 -12.20 11.67 -24.26
N PRO A 22 -13.17 12.50 -23.84
CA PRO A 22 -13.19 13.92 -24.12
C PRO A 22 -12.10 14.67 -23.34
N LEU A 23 -11.68 15.83 -23.83
CA LEU A 23 -10.59 16.61 -23.24
C LEU A 23 -10.93 17.12 -21.83
N GLU A 24 -12.19 17.40 -21.57
CA GLU A 24 -12.72 17.85 -20.28
C GLU A 24 -12.51 16.79 -19.18
N ALA A 25 -12.37 15.52 -19.55
CA ALA A 25 -12.10 14.41 -18.62
C ALA A 25 -10.60 14.23 -18.29
N VAL A 26 -9.74 15.08 -18.88
CA VAL A 26 -8.28 14.97 -18.79
C VAL A 26 -7.69 16.20 -18.11
N SER A 27 -6.74 16.00 -17.21
CA SER A 27 -5.88 17.06 -16.69
C SER A 27 -4.42 16.70 -16.93
N LEU A 28 -3.66 17.62 -17.52
CA LEU A 28 -2.23 17.49 -17.78
C LEU A 28 -1.49 18.67 -17.17
N TYR A 29 -0.36 18.37 -16.55
CA TYR A 29 0.58 19.39 -16.11
C TYR A 29 2.00 18.85 -16.31
N ALA A 30 2.85 19.59 -17.04
CA ALA A 30 4.23 19.21 -17.25
C ALA A 30 5.13 20.44 -17.28
N VAL A 31 6.28 20.34 -16.59
CA VAL A 31 7.28 21.41 -16.45
C VAL A 31 8.66 20.82 -16.70
N ASN A 32 9.51 21.55 -17.42
CA ASN A 32 10.94 21.30 -17.46
C ASN A 32 11.57 21.94 -16.22
N LEU A 33 12.10 21.11 -15.32
CA LEU A 33 12.60 21.56 -14.00
C LEU A 33 13.92 22.35 -14.10
N GLU A 34 14.79 22.00 -15.05
CA GLU A 34 16.07 22.71 -15.25
C GLU A 34 15.87 24.11 -15.86
N LYS A 35 14.86 24.25 -16.72
CA LYS A 35 14.56 25.53 -17.41
C LYS A 35 13.44 26.32 -16.74
N ASN A 36 12.78 25.75 -15.74
CA ASN A 36 11.56 26.28 -15.15
C ASN A 36 10.50 26.64 -16.21
N GLN A 37 10.37 25.79 -17.26
CA GLN A 37 9.52 26.03 -18.41
C GLN A 37 8.26 25.17 -18.35
N LEU A 38 7.12 25.82 -18.42
CA LEU A 38 5.83 25.13 -18.57
C LEU A 38 5.74 24.51 -19.97
N LEU A 39 5.50 23.19 -20.03
CA LEU A 39 5.40 22.43 -21.27
C LEU A 39 3.95 22.10 -21.64
N LEU A 40 3.14 21.77 -20.64
CA LEU A 40 1.71 21.46 -20.79
C LEU A 40 0.94 21.96 -19.57
N ASP A 41 -0.19 22.60 -19.86
CA ASP A 41 -1.20 22.97 -18.87
C ASP A 41 -2.58 22.79 -19.47
N VAL A 42 -3.26 21.68 -19.18
CA VAL A 42 -4.61 21.36 -19.67
C VAL A 42 -5.49 20.99 -18.49
N ASN A 43 -6.50 21.80 -18.22
CA ASN A 43 -7.41 21.58 -17.09
C ASN A 43 -6.65 21.22 -15.79
N SER A 44 -5.43 21.74 -15.62
CA SER A 44 -4.52 21.28 -14.56
C SER A 44 -5.01 21.65 -13.16
N LYS A 45 -5.80 22.72 -13.04
CA LYS A 45 -6.37 23.20 -11.77
C LYS A 45 -7.68 22.52 -11.38
N GLU A 46 -8.26 21.73 -12.30
CA GLU A 46 -9.51 21.02 -12.02
C GLU A 46 -9.30 19.90 -10.97
N PRO A 47 -10.08 19.91 -9.86
CA PRO A 47 -10.00 18.86 -8.84
C PRO A 47 -10.49 17.53 -9.39
N ARG A 48 -9.62 16.51 -9.39
CA ARG A 48 -9.92 15.16 -9.90
C ARG A 48 -9.60 14.10 -8.88
N ASN A 49 -10.18 12.92 -9.06
CA ASN A 49 -9.77 11.76 -8.27
C ASN A 49 -8.35 11.31 -8.71
N PRO A 50 -7.36 11.39 -7.84
CA PRO A 50 -5.98 11.04 -8.18
C PRO A 50 -5.71 9.54 -8.14
N ALA A 51 -6.65 8.73 -7.66
CA ALA A 51 -6.38 7.33 -7.31
C ALA A 51 -5.06 7.22 -6.50
N SER A 52 -4.23 6.23 -6.76
CA SER A 52 -3.00 6.01 -6.00
C SER A 52 -1.87 7.05 -6.23
N VAL A 53 -2.07 8.06 -7.08
CA VAL A 53 -1.18 9.23 -7.12
C VAL A 53 -1.28 10.04 -5.83
N MET A 54 -2.38 9.95 -5.08
CA MET A 54 -2.51 10.50 -3.71
C MET A 54 -1.37 10.05 -2.78
N LYS A 55 -0.75 8.90 -3.03
CA LYS A 55 0.40 8.42 -2.24
C LYS A 55 1.63 9.31 -2.33
N LEU A 56 1.74 10.16 -3.35
CA LEU A 56 2.81 11.17 -3.43
C LEU A 56 2.65 12.22 -2.33
N VAL A 57 1.41 12.64 -2.05
CA VAL A 57 1.08 13.51 -0.90
C VAL A 57 1.50 12.84 0.40
N THR A 58 1.06 11.60 0.62
CA THR A 58 1.39 10.82 1.82
C THR A 58 2.89 10.59 1.97
N THR A 59 3.61 10.36 0.86
CA THR A 59 5.06 10.12 0.87
C THR A 59 5.84 11.36 1.29
N LEU A 60 5.57 12.50 0.64
CA LEU A 60 6.30 13.73 0.93
C LEU A 60 5.97 14.26 2.32
N SER A 61 4.67 14.28 2.69
CA SER A 61 4.27 14.70 4.04
C SER A 61 4.90 13.83 5.12
N ALA A 62 5.03 12.51 4.89
CA ALA A 62 5.69 11.63 5.86
C ALA A 62 7.19 11.92 5.98
N LEU A 63 7.89 12.14 4.86
CA LEU A 63 9.31 12.50 4.89
C LEU A 63 9.56 13.82 5.62
N GLU A 64 8.71 14.83 5.41
CA GLU A 64 8.88 16.15 6.02
C GLU A 64 8.39 16.22 7.48
N ILE A 65 7.35 15.47 7.86
CA ILE A 65 6.76 15.51 9.21
C ILE A 65 7.47 14.53 10.16
N LEU A 66 7.67 13.28 9.72
CA LEU A 66 8.23 12.22 10.56
C LEU A 66 9.76 12.14 10.45
N GLY A 67 10.31 12.57 9.32
CA GLY A 67 11.71 12.42 8.98
C GLY A 67 12.06 11.07 8.33
N PRO A 68 13.16 11.02 7.54
CA PRO A 68 13.52 9.84 6.75
C PRO A 68 13.90 8.62 7.60
N ASN A 69 14.40 8.84 8.81
CA ASN A 69 14.82 7.79 9.75
C ASN A 69 13.76 7.44 10.81
N PHE A 70 12.50 7.81 10.59
CA PHE A 70 11.43 7.43 11.51
C PHE A 70 11.24 5.91 11.53
N HIS A 71 11.08 5.34 12.73
CA HIS A 71 10.82 3.94 12.98
C HIS A 71 9.54 3.77 13.79
N TRP A 72 8.67 2.87 13.35
CA TRP A 72 7.56 2.40 14.19
C TRP A 72 8.10 1.47 15.27
N LYS A 73 7.45 1.48 16.42
CA LYS A 73 7.75 0.53 17.48
C LYS A 73 6.64 -0.49 17.68
N THR A 74 7.00 -1.65 18.18
CA THR A 74 6.11 -2.60 18.85
C THR A 74 6.67 -2.80 20.25
N GLU A 75 5.88 -2.46 21.26
CA GLU A 75 6.30 -2.53 22.66
C GLU A 75 5.85 -3.83 23.28
N ILE A 76 6.76 -4.48 24.00
CA ILE A 76 6.50 -5.72 24.71
C ILE A 76 6.63 -5.45 26.21
N SER A 77 5.60 -5.85 26.94
CA SER A 77 5.54 -5.78 28.39
C SER A 77 4.97 -7.08 28.95
N TYR A 78 5.03 -7.26 30.24
CA TYR A 78 4.42 -8.42 30.91
C TYR A 78 3.75 -8.01 32.20
N ARG A 79 2.78 -8.81 32.61
CA ARG A 79 2.04 -8.72 33.89
C ARG A 79 2.24 -9.99 34.65
N GLY A 80 2.65 -9.91 35.91
CA GLY A 80 2.98 -11.06 36.73
C GLY A 80 4.47 -11.21 37.00
N GLN A 81 4.95 -12.45 37.18
CA GLN A 81 6.32 -12.75 37.59
C GLN A 81 7.03 -13.62 36.55
N LEU A 82 8.28 -13.29 36.20
CA LEU A 82 9.15 -14.14 35.38
C LEU A 82 10.08 -14.94 36.32
N LYS A 83 9.94 -16.28 36.30
CA LYS A 83 10.76 -17.22 37.09
C LYS A 83 11.23 -18.34 36.17
N GLU A 84 12.53 -18.67 36.15
CA GLU A 84 13.11 -19.81 35.42
C GLU A 84 12.58 -19.95 33.99
N SER A 85 12.59 -18.87 33.22
CA SER A 85 12.10 -18.80 31.85
C SER A 85 10.58 -19.00 31.68
N THR A 86 9.83 -19.00 32.78
CA THR A 86 8.37 -19.09 32.78
C THR A 86 7.74 -17.77 33.25
N LEU A 87 6.91 -17.19 32.41
CA LEU A 87 6.08 -16.05 32.80
C LEU A 87 4.79 -16.56 33.45
N PHE A 88 4.71 -16.37 34.77
CA PHE A 88 3.48 -16.58 35.57
C PHE A 88 2.59 -15.34 35.48
N GLY A 89 1.90 -15.19 34.35
CA GLY A 89 1.09 -14.03 34.03
C GLY A 89 0.98 -13.83 32.51
N ASP A 90 0.60 -12.63 32.11
CA ASP A 90 0.29 -12.29 30.73
C ASP A 90 1.47 -11.62 30.04
N LEU A 91 1.66 -11.95 28.76
CA LEU A 91 2.55 -11.20 27.85
C LEU A 91 1.72 -10.15 27.10
N ILE A 92 2.13 -8.89 27.15
CA ILE A 92 1.45 -7.78 26.46
C ILE A 92 2.26 -7.33 25.25
N VAL A 93 1.61 -7.25 24.09
CA VAL A 93 2.18 -6.79 22.83
C VAL A 93 1.39 -5.58 22.33
N LYS A 94 1.97 -4.39 22.45
CA LYS A 94 1.35 -3.14 22.00
C LYS A 94 1.89 -2.71 20.64
N GLY A 95 1.01 -2.66 19.65
CA GLY A 95 1.32 -2.17 18.33
C GLY A 95 1.16 -0.66 18.20
N PHE A 96 2.06 -0.04 17.43
CA PHE A 96 2.01 1.39 17.08
C PHE A 96 1.86 1.60 15.58
N GLY A 97 1.24 0.65 14.89
CA GLY A 97 0.92 0.77 13.47
C GLY A 97 2.08 0.49 12.52
N ASP A 98 3.06 -0.34 12.89
CA ASP A 98 4.15 -0.74 11.99
C ASP A 98 3.60 -1.37 10.69
N PRO A 99 3.76 -0.71 9.52
CA PRO A 99 3.30 -1.25 8.26
C PRO A 99 4.26 -2.27 7.63
N SER A 100 5.34 -2.60 8.32
CA SER A 100 6.40 -3.50 7.83
C SER A 100 6.59 -4.76 8.68
N LEU A 101 5.67 -5.06 9.61
CA LEU A 101 5.72 -6.25 10.46
C LEU A 101 5.39 -7.51 9.63
N THR A 102 6.32 -7.89 8.72
CA THR A 102 6.23 -9.12 7.92
C THR A 102 6.38 -10.36 8.78
N LEU A 103 6.23 -11.56 8.19
CA LEU A 103 6.46 -12.82 8.93
C LEU A 103 7.89 -12.91 9.46
N GLU A 104 8.87 -12.43 8.70
CA GLU A 104 10.29 -12.39 9.10
C GLU A 104 10.49 -11.44 10.29
N GLN A 105 9.92 -10.24 10.23
CA GLN A 105 10.03 -9.27 11.34
C GLN A 105 9.28 -9.75 12.57
N PHE A 106 8.15 -10.42 12.39
CA PHE A 106 7.40 -11.01 13.48
C PHE A 106 8.16 -12.20 14.12
N TRP A 107 8.82 -13.02 13.32
CA TRP A 107 9.71 -14.07 13.82
C TRP A 107 10.85 -13.47 14.66
N ILE A 108 11.49 -12.41 14.17
CA ILE A 108 12.56 -11.69 14.89
C ILE A 108 12.02 -11.13 16.22
N LEU A 109 10.83 -10.51 16.22
CA LEU A 109 10.19 -10.00 17.43
C LEU A 109 10.00 -11.11 18.45
N LEU A 110 9.40 -12.25 18.07
CA LEU A 110 9.17 -13.37 18.98
C LEU A 110 10.47 -13.98 19.49
N ASN A 111 11.51 -14.05 18.65
CA ASN A 111 12.81 -14.51 19.06
C ASN A 111 13.47 -13.55 20.08
N LYS A 112 13.33 -12.23 19.91
CA LYS A 112 13.77 -11.24 20.90
C LYS A 112 13.08 -11.45 22.27
N ILE A 113 11.78 -11.75 22.30
CA ILE A 113 11.06 -12.05 23.54
C ILE A 113 11.67 -13.29 24.22
N ARG A 114 11.94 -14.33 23.45
CA ARG A 114 12.60 -15.54 23.96
C ARG A 114 14.00 -15.27 24.50
N SER A 115 14.80 -14.47 23.81
CA SER A 115 16.16 -14.12 24.24
C SER A 115 16.17 -13.29 25.55
N ARG A 116 15.04 -12.69 25.93
CA ARG A 116 14.84 -12.02 27.21
C ARG A 116 14.40 -12.96 28.34
N GLY A 117 14.43 -14.26 28.09
CA GLY A 117 14.20 -15.31 29.09
C GLY A 117 12.76 -15.85 29.15
N ILE A 118 11.83 -15.40 28.30
CA ILE A 118 10.46 -15.94 28.30
C ILE A 118 10.38 -17.12 27.33
N GLN A 119 10.24 -18.33 27.86
CA GLN A 119 10.05 -19.56 27.09
C GLN A 119 8.62 -20.10 27.24
N LYS A 120 8.05 -20.02 28.44
CA LYS A 120 6.69 -20.47 28.74
C LYS A 120 5.84 -19.30 29.22
N ILE A 121 4.61 -19.23 28.74
CA ILE A 121 3.63 -18.22 29.15
C ILE A 121 2.47 -18.99 29.77
N LYS A 122 2.26 -18.82 31.08
CA LYS A 122 1.17 -19.49 31.87
C LYS A 122 -0.17 -18.75 31.68
N GLY A 123 -0.14 -17.42 31.54
CA GLY A 123 -1.30 -16.60 31.25
C GLY A 123 -1.55 -16.44 29.76
N ASN A 124 -2.16 -15.32 29.43
CA ASN A 124 -2.56 -14.96 28.07
C ASN A 124 -1.46 -14.17 27.33
N VAL A 125 -1.63 -14.04 26.01
CA VAL A 125 -0.96 -13.03 25.21
C VAL A 125 -1.99 -11.97 24.86
N ILE A 126 -1.78 -10.75 25.36
CA ILE A 126 -2.68 -9.61 25.16
C ILE A 126 -2.14 -8.74 24.03
N ILE A 127 -2.93 -8.57 22.98
CA ILE A 127 -2.60 -7.71 21.84
C ILE A 127 -3.30 -6.36 22.04
N ASP A 128 -2.50 -5.33 22.29
CA ASP A 128 -3.00 -3.95 22.43
C ASP A 128 -2.94 -3.23 21.08
N ARG A 129 -4.13 -2.91 20.55
CA ARG A 129 -4.36 -2.21 19.26
C ARG A 129 -4.86 -0.78 19.48
N SER A 130 -4.88 -0.29 20.71
CA SER A 130 -5.51 0.98 21.10
C SER A 130 -4.83 2.22 20.52
N PHE A 131 -3.67 2.07 19.89
CA PHE A 131 -2.97 3.19 19.25
C PHE A 131 -3.75 3.81 18.08
N PHE A 132 -4.47 3.01 17.30
CA PHE A 132 -5.37 3.50 16.25
C PHE A 132 -6.80 3.58 16.78
N ASP A 133 -7.27 4.80 17.00
CA ASP A 133 -8.66 5.11 17.36
C ASP A 133 -9.43 5.42 16.05
N ILE A 134 -9.89 4.36 15.42
CA ILE A 134 -10.55 4.41 14.12
C ILE A 134 -11.80 3.53 14.11
N PRO A 135 -12.85 3.91 13.35
CA PRO A 135 -14.04 3.08 13.23
C PRO A 135 -13.72 1.76 12.52
N TYR A 136 -14.59 0.78 12.70
CA TYR A 136 -14.52 -0.48 11.98
C TYR A 136 -14.47 -0.25 10.47
N HIS A 137 -13.51 -0.87 9.81
CA HIS A 137 -13.34 -0.82 8.36
C HIS A 137 -13.96 -2.06 7.69
N ASN A 138 -14.98 -1.84 6.87
CA ASN A 138 -15.58 -2.92 6.07
C ASN A 138 -14.79 -3.11 4.75
N PRO A 139 -14.05 -4.20 4.57
CA PRO A 139 -13.25 -4.41 3.37
C PRO A 139 -14.06 -4.65 2.09
N SER A 140 -15.38 -4.89 2.18
CA SER A 140 -16.25 -5.05 0.99
C SER A 140 -16.79 -3.72 0.46
N GLU A 141 -16.74 -2.64 1.24
CA GLU A 141 -17.40 -1.37 0.95
C GLU A 141 -16.96 -0.72 -0.36
N PHE A 142 -15.66 -0.77 -0.66
CA PHE A 142 -15.12 -0.06 -1.82
C PHE A 142 -15.53 -0.67 -3.18
N ASP A 143 -15.43 -1.99 -3.32
CA ASP A 143 -15.63 -2.67 -4.62
C ASP A 143 -16.25 -4.09 -4.51
N GLY A 144 -16.80 -4.46 -3.36
CA GLY A 144 -17.41 -5.78 -3.12
C GLY A 144 -16.42 -6.94 -3.05
N LYS A 145 -15.12 -6.68 -2.83
CA LYS A 145 -14.07 -7.70 -2.84
C LYS A 145 -13.33 -7.79 -1.49
N PRO A 146 -13.98 -8.28 -0.42
CA PRO A 146 -13.45 -8.20 0.95
C PRO A 146 -12.11 -8.91 1.13
N PHE A 147 -11.84 -9.97 0.36
CA PHE A 147 -10.61 -10.76 0.52
C PHE A 147 -9.41 -10.22 -0.28
N ARG A 148 -9.55 -9.07 -0.92
CA ARG A 148 -8.42 -8.43 -1.57
C ARG A 148 -7.58 -7.67 -0.56
N PRO A 149 -6.26 -7.93 -0.47
CA PRO A 149 -5.40 -7.27 0.52
C PRO A 149 -5.42 -5.74 0.44
N TYR A 150 -5.67 -5.17 -0.75
CA TYR A 150 -5.74 -3.70 -0.91
C TYR A 150 -6.98 -3.07 -0.25
N ASN A 151 -8.00 -3.88 0.09
CA ASN A 151 -9.20 -3.43 0.80
C ASN A 151 -9.08 -3.56 2.33
N LEU A 152 -8.03 -4.20 2.84
CA LEU A 152 -7.82 -4.33 4.28
C LEU A 152 -7.69 -2.94 4.93
N GLY A 153 -8.36 -2.76 6.07
CA GLY A 153 -8.24 -1.57 6.91
C GLY A 153 -6.87 -1.47 7.60
N PRO A 154 -6.52 -0.30 8.13
CA PRO A 154 -5.38 -0.17 9.00
C PRO A 154 -5.64 -0.82 10.36
N ASP A 155 -4.57 -1.26 11.02
CA ASP A 155 -4.61 -1.90 12.33
C ASP A 155 -3.30 -1.58 13.07
N ALA A 156 -3.37 -1.25 14.34
CA ALA A 156 -2.19 -0.86 15.11
C ALA A 156 -1.19 -2.02 15.28
N PHE A 157 -1.65 -3.26 15.19
CA PHE A 157 -0.80 -4.47 15.21
C PHE A 157 -1.15 -5.41 14.07
N LEU A 158 -0.66 -5.13 12.88
CA LEU A 158 -0.97 -5.88 11.66
C LEU A 158 0.21 -6.75 11.21
N VAL A 159 0.12 -8.05 11.44
CA VAL A 159 1.14 -9.00 10.99
C VAL A 159 0.96 -9.35 9.52
N ASN A 160 2.05 -9.24 8.74
CA ASN A 160 2.16 -9.69 7.34
C ASN A 160 1.02 -9.20 6.44
N PHE A 161 0.56 -7.97 6.62
CA PHE A 161 -0.61 -7.42 5.91
C PHE A 161 -1.85 -8.32 5.99
N ASN A 162 -1.98 -9.13 7.03
CA ASN A 162 -3.05 -10.12 7.15
C ASN A 162 -3.20 -11.01 5.90
N SER A 163 -2.10 -11.31 5.21
CA SER A 163 -2.11 -11.87 3.87
C SER A 163 -1.69 -13.33 3.83
N ILE A 164 -2.46 -14.12 3.08
CA ILE A 164 -2.17 -15.51 2.75
C ILE A 164 -1.85 -15.57 1.25
N LYS A 165 -0.65 -16.02 0.92
CA LYS A 165 -0.26 -16.34 -0.45
C LYS A 165 -0.82 -17.68 -0.84
N VAL A 166 -1.68 -17.73 -1.85
CA VAL A 166 -2.23 -18.95 -2.42
C VAL A 166 -1.56 -19.22 -3.75
N THR A 167 -1.03 -20.43 -3.90
CA THR A 167 -0.40 -20.94 -5.12
C THR A 167 -1.27 -22.06 -5.68
N ILE A 168 -1.75 -21.90 -6.91
CA ILE A 168 -2.51 -22.92 -7.65
C ILE A 168 -1.58 -23.54 -8.68
N VAL A 169 -1.48 -24.88 -8.64
CA VAL A 169 -0.60 -25.66 -9.50
C VAL A 169 -1.41 -26.71 -10.24
N PRO A 170 -1.49 -26.65 -11.58
CA PRO A 170 -2.10 -27.72 -12.37
C PRO A 170 -1.18 -28.95 -12.44
N ASP A 171 -1.67 -30.09 -11.96
CA ASP A 171 -1.01 -31.38 -12.09
C ASP A 171 -1.48 -32.04 -13.40
N LYS A 172 -0.68 -31.88 -14.46
CA LYS A 172 -1.03 -32.36 -15.80
C LYS A 172 -1.12 -33.88 -15.89
N LYS A 173 -0.29 -34.61 -15.12
CA LYS A 173 -0.26 -36.08 -15.12
C LYS A 173 -1.57 -36.66 -14.61
N ASN A 174 -2.05 -36.12 -13.49
CA ASN A 174 -3.26 -36.62 -12.82
C ASN A 174 -4.53 -35.84 -13.19
N LYS A 175 -4.46 -34.89 -14.13
CA LYS A 175 -5.57 -33.96 -14.51
C LYS A 175 -6.25 -33.34 -13.29
N ASN A 176 -5.44 -32.92 -12.31
CA ASN A 176 -5.89 -32.38 -11.02
C ASN A 176 -5.28 -30.99 -10.77
N ILE A 177 -5.89 -30.27 -9.84
CA ILE A 177 -5.41 -28.95 -9.40
C ILE A 177 -4.98 -29.05 -7.95
N LYS A 178 -3.74 -28.65 -7.66
CA LYS A 178 -3.21 -28.56 -6.29
C LYS A 178 -3.23 -27.10 -5.82
N ILE A 179 -3.58 -26.88 -4.54
CA ILE A 179 -3.56 -25.56 -3.90
C ILE A 179 -2.62 -25.62 -2.72
N TYR A 180 -1.70 -24.67 -2.66
CA TYR A 180 -0.81 -24.45 -1.53
C TYR A 180 -1.03 -23.07 -0.95
N SER A 181 -0.82 -22.91 0.36
CA SER A 181 -0.90 -21.62 1.04
C SER A 181 0.32 -21.34 1.89
N MET A 182 0.65 -20.06 2.02
CA MET A 182 1.71 -19.59 2.91
C MET A 182 1.27 -18.25 3.53
N PRO A 183 1.22 -18.16 4.86
CA PRO A 183 1.42 -19.24 5.85
C PRO A 183 0.31 -20.30 5.79
N THR A 184 0.60 -21.47 6.37
CA THR A 184 -0.40 -22.50 6.65
C THR A 184 -0.90 -22.36 8.08
N PHE A 185 -2.18 -22.62 8.31
CA PHE A 185 -2.82 -22.56 9.62
C PHE A 185 -3.30 -23.95 10.05
N LYS A 186 -3.31 -24.21 11.37
CA LYS A 186 -3.76 -25.50 11.90
C LYS A 186 -5.30 -25.63 11.82
N ASN A 187 -5.98 -24.57 12.21
CA ASN A 187 -7.44 -24.57 12.38
C ASN A 187 -8.20 -24.10 11.14
N ILE A 188 -7.51 -23.55 10.12
CA ILE A 188 -8.14 -23.05 8.91
C ILE A 188 -7.70 -23.89 7.74
N LYS A 189 -8.66 -24.64 7.18
CA LYS A 189 -8.42 -25.56 6.06
C LYS A 189 -8.78 -24.91 4.73
N ILE A 190 -7.89 -25.05 3.74
CA ILE A 190 -8.23 -24.73 2.35
C ILE A 190 -8.89 -25.94 1.73
N LYS A 191 -10.18 -25.80 1.41
CA LYS A 191 -10.95 -26.81 0.67
C LYS A 191 -10.85 -26.54 -0.83
N ASN A 192 -10.17 -27.44 -1.53
CA ASN A 192 -10.01 -27.39 -2.96
C ASN A 192 -11.19 -28.09 -3.67
N LYS A 193 -12.05 -27.29 -4.31
CA LYS A 193 -13.15 -27.75 -5.19
C LYS A 193 -12.93 -27.30 -6.64
N LEU A 194 -11.68 -26.95 -7.01
CA LEU A 194 -11.35 -26.58 -8.38
C LEU A 194 -11.41 -27.79 -9.29
N LYS A 195 -12.07 -27.61 -10.44
CA LYS A 195 -12.17 -28.63 -11.48
C LYS A 195 -11.15 -28.33 -12.58
N TRP A 196 -10.53 -29.38 -13.11
CA TRP A 196 -9.61 -29.31 -14.22
C TRP A 196 -10.29 -28.85 -15.50
N SER A 197 -9.60 -27.99 -16.28
CA SER A 197 -10.06 -27.52 -17.60
C SER A 197 -8.87 -27.42 -18.55
N MET A 198 -9.12 -27.64 -19.84
CA MET A 198 -8.16 -27.43 -20.94
C MET A 198 -8.49 -26.19 -21.78
N ARG A 199 -9.51 -25.42 -21.40
CA ARG A 199 -9.90 -24.18 -22.08
C ARG A 199 -8.74 -23.17 -22.03
N SER A 200 -8.82 -22.09 -22.82
CA SER A 200 -7.85 -20.97 -22.74
C SER A 200 -7.84 -20.38 -21.33
N CYS A 201 -6.68 -19.83 -20.91
CA CYS A 201 -6.52 -19.20 -19.60
C CYS A 201 -7.15 -17.80 -19.59
N TRP A 202 -8.44 -17.70 -19.33
CA TRP A 202 -9.17 -16.43 -19.33
C TRP A 202 -9.35 -15.79 -17.96
N SER A 203 -9.36 -16.57 -16.91
CA SER A 203 -9.65 -16.04 -15.58
C SER A 203 -8.95 -16.80 -14.46
N TRP A 204 -8.72 -16.13 -13.37
CA TRP A 204 -8.48 -16.73 -12.08
C TRP A 204 -9.79 -17.35 -11.57
N PRO A 205 -9.75 -18.45 -10.82
CA PRO A 205 -10.95 -19.01 -10.18
C PRO A 205 -11.72 -17.94 -9.42
N ASP A 206 -12.99 -18.16 -9.22
CA ASP A 206 -13.84 -17.25 -8.47
C ASP A 206 -13.23 -16.85 -7.11
N THR A 207 -13.70 -15.76 -6.55
CA THR A 207 -13.27 -15.30 -5.23
C THR A 207 -13.51 -16.43 -4.23
N PRO A 208 -12.52 -16.81 -3.43
CA PRO A 208 -12.70 -17.86 -2.43
C PRO A 208 -13.81 -17.48 -1.47
N LYS A 209 -14.53 -18.48 -0.97
CA LYS A 209 -15.58 -18.30 0.01
C LYS A 209 -15.08 -18.71 1.38
N LEU A 210 -15.40 -17.95 2.41
CA LEU A 210 -15.20 -18.37 3.80
C LEU A 210 -16.47 -19.07 4.27
N VAL A 211 -16.36 -20.36 4.59
CA VAL A 211 -17.48 -21.19 5.09
C VAL A 211 -17.06 -21.74 6.43
N LYS A 212 -17.58 -21.17 7.52
CA LYS A 212 -17.08 -21.41 8.88
C LYS A 212 -15.56 -21.10 8.92
N GLU A 213 -14.74 -22.04 9.38
CA GLU A 213 -13.28 -21.93 9.43
C GLU A 213 -12.57 -22.41 8.15
N ASN A 214 -13.31 -22.67 7.07
CA ASN A 214 -12.72 -23.20 5.84
C ASN A 214 -12.74 -22.16 4.73
N VAL A 215 -11.62 -22.07 4.01
CA VAL A 215 -11.51 -21.30 2.78
C VAL A 215 -11.74 -22.22 1.59
N VAL A 216 -12.83 -22.02 0.87
CA VAL A 216 -13.24 -22.87 -0.25
C VAL A 216 -12.87 -22.20 -1.57
N PHE A 217 -12.05 -22.88 -2.38
CA PHE A 217 -11.79 -22.52 -3.78
C PHE A 217 -12.59 -23.43 -4.68
N GLU A 218 -13.46 -22.85 -5.52
CA GLU A 218 -14.31 -23.59 -6.46
C GLU A 218 -14.26 -22.98 -7.86
N GLY A 219 -14.81 -23.71 -8.86
CA GLY A 219 -14.83 -23.28 -10.25
C GLY A 219 -13.84 -24.04 -11.12
N LEU A 220 -13.63 -23.54 -12.35
CA LEU A 220 -12.75 -24.16 -13.33
C LEU A 220 -11.35 -23.51 -13.29
N TYR A 221 -10.31 -24.31 -13.34
CA TYR A 221 -8.93 -23.84 -13.52
C TYR A 221 -8.30 -24.51 -14.74
N SER A 222 -7.88 -23.67 -15.69
CA SER A 222 -7.24 -24.19 -16.89
C SER A 222 -5.78 -24.57 -16.66
N SER A 223 -5.40 -25.76 -17.13
CA SER A 223 -4.00 -26.22 -17.12
C SER A 223 -3.08 -25.31 -17.95
N LYS A 224 -3.63 -24.61 -18.97
CA LYS A 224 -2.88 -23.64 -19.77
C LYS A 224 -2.50 -22.36 -19.01
N CYS A 225 -3.12 -22.12 -17.84
CA CYS A 225 -2.73 -21.02 -16.94
C CYS A 225 -1.37 -21.21 -16.29
N GLY A 226 -0.86 -22.47 -16.24
CA GLY A 226 0.33 -22.80 -15.49
C GLY A 226 0.20 -22.53 -14.00
N VAL A 227 1.31 -22.35 -13.31
CA VAL A 227 1.33 -21.97 -11.89
C VAL A 227 0.91 -20.51 -11.73
N LYS A 228 -0.05 -20.25 -10.86
CA LYS A 228 -0.50 -18.89 -10.52
C LYS A 228 -0.44 -18.66 -9.02
N GLN A 229 -0.10 -17.44 -8.64
CA GLN A 229 -0.05 -17.01 -7.24
C GLN A 229 -0.90 -15.77 -7.02
N ARG A 230 -1.58 -15.71 -5.88
CA ARG A 230 -2.36 -14.54 -5.46
C ARG A 230 -2.39 -14.44 -3.94
N TYR A 231 -2.38 -13.21 -3.46
CA TYR A 231 -2.54 -12.92 -2.04
C TYR A 231 -4.01 -12.65 -1.71
N TYR A 232 -4.43 -13.11 -0.54
CA TYR A 232 -5.76 -12.91 0.02
C TYR A 232 -5.65 -12.52 1.49
N SER A 233 -6.56 -11.67 1.94
CA SER A 233 -6.79 -11.33 3.34
C SER A 233 -8.18 -11.87 3.72
N MET A 234 -8.22 -13.11 4.22
CA MET A 234 -9.47 -13.86 4.40
C MET A 234 -9.89 -14.00 5.85
N LEU A 235 -8.97 -13.71 6.76
CA LEU A 235 -9.19 -13.85 8.20
C LEU A 235 -9.32 -12.48 8.84
N SER A 236 -9.96 -12.39 10.00
CA SER A 236 -9.83 -11.20 10.82
C SER A 236 -8.38 -11.01 11.26
N PRO A 237 -7.90 -9.77 11.47
CA PRO A 237 -6.56 -9.53 12.00
C PRO A 237 -6.26 -10.27 13.30
N ASP A 238 -7.27 -10.42 14.18
CA ASP A 238 -7.13 -11.11 15.46
C ASP A 238 -6.85 -12.60 15.28
N LEU A 239 -7.67 -13.27 14.47
CA LEU A 239 -7.51 -14.69 14.19
C LEU A 239 -6.19 -14.96 13.47
N TYR A 240 -5.83 -14.13 12.47
CA TYR A 240 -4.56 -14.26 11.76
C TYR A 240 -3.37 -14.12 12.72
N THR A 241 -3.39 -13.07 13.55
CA THR A 241 -2.33 -12.81 14.53
C THR A 241 -2.19 -13.97 15.52
N ALA A 242 -3.32 -14.45 16.07
CA ALA A 242 -3.33 -15.53 17.06
C ALA A 242 -2.74 -16.83 16.48
N GLU A 243 -3.15 -17.21 15.27
CA GLU A 243 -2.68 -18.43 14.61
C GLU A 243 -1.17 -18.34 14.26
N ILE A 244 -0.71 -17.20 13.75
CA ILE A 244 0.71 -16.99 13.41
C ILE A 244 1.58 -16.93 14.66
N PHE A 245 1.12 -16.25 15.71
CA PHE A 245 1.83 -16.18 16.98
C PHE A 245 2.04 -17.59 17.56
N LYS A 246 0.96 -18.35 17.73
CA LYS A 246 1.02 -19.73 18.24
C LYS A 246 1.97 -20.62 17.42
N LYS A 247 1.88 -20.49 16.10
CA LYS A 247 2.71 -21.27 15.18
C LYS A 247 4.20 -20.95 15.36
N ILE A 248 4.58 -19.68 15.26
CA ILE A 248 6.00 -19.27 15.33
C ILE A 248 6.53 -19.48 16.73
N TRP A 249 5.75 -19.15 17.79
CA TRP A 249 6.15 -19.38 19.17
C TRP A 249 6.48 -20.83 19.46
N LYS A 250 5.65 -21.75 18.96
CA LYS A 250 5.89 -23.19 19.05
C LYS A 250 7.14 -23.62 18.24
N GLN A 251 7.35 -23.07 17.02
CA GLN A 251 8.53 -23.35 16.22
C GLN A 251 9.83 -22.93 16.92
N LEU A 252 9.76 -21.84 17.69
CA LEU A 252 10.86 -21.37 18.53
C LEU A 252 11.02 -22.17 19.82
N GLY A 253 10.24 -23.26 20.05
CA GLY A 253 10.29 -24.09 21.26
C GLY A 253 9.53 -23.47 22.45
N GLY A 254 8.68 -22.46 22.24
CA GLY A 254 7.87 -21.84 23.29
C GLY A 254 6.52 -22.52 23.48
N SER A 255 5.91 -22.29 24.65
CA SER A 255 4.54 -22.73 24.96
C SER A 255 3.69 -21.60 25.54
N ILE A 256 2.38 -21.68 25.31
CA ILE A 256 1.36 -20.78 25.86
C ILE A 256 0.25 -21.67 26.41
N GLU A 257 -0.11 -21.48 27.68
CA GLU A 257 -1.23 -22.20 28.30
C GLU A 257 -2.55 -21.43 28.12
N GLY A 258 -2.50 -20.11 28.18
CA GLY A 258 -3.66 -19.25 27.98
C GLY A 258 -4.02 -19.03 26.51
N GLN A 259 -4.75 -17.96 26.27
CA GLN A 259 -5.25 -17.56 24.96
C GLN A 259 -4.50 -16.34 24.41
N ILE A 260 -4.68 -16.04 23.12
CA ILE A 260 -4.25 -14.78 22.51
C ILE A 260 -5.50 -13.92 22.31
N LEU A 261 -5.55 -12.79 23.00
CA LEU A 261 -6.75 -11.96 23.15
C LEU A 261 -6.42 -10.50 22.83
N ASN A 262 -7.41 -9.72 22.42
CA ASN A 262 -7.28 -8.27 22.41
C ASN A 262 -7.43 -7.72 23.83
N GLY A 263 -6.68 -6.67 24.14
CA GLY A 263 -6.75 -5.99 25.42
C GLY A 263 -5.92 -4.72 25.42
N ILE A 264 -5.75 -4.11 26.56
CA ILE A 264 -5.03 -2.84 26.73
C ILE A 264 -3.88 -3.03 27.72
N LYS A 265 -2.73 -2.45 27.38
CA LYS A 265 -1.59 -2.35 28.28
C LYS A 265 -1.94 -1.42 29.44
N ASN A 266 -1.65 -1.84 30.67
CA ASN A 266 -1.78 -1.04 31.87
C ASN A 266 -0.48 -0.29 32.19
N SER A 267 -0.58 0.79 32.94
CA SER A 267 0.60 1.53 33.43
C SER A 267 1.48 0.72 34.38
N SER A 268 0.91 -0.26 35.06
CA SER A 268 1.59 -1.18 35.98
C SER A 268 2.29 -2.35 35.30
N ASP A 269 2.10 -2.56 33.98
CA ASP A 269 2.74 -3.65 33.26
C ASP A 269 4.24 -3.39 33.12
N SER A 270 5.07 -4.37 33.46
CA SER A 270 6.53 -4.28 33.40
C SER A 270 7.03 -4.28 31.96
N PHE A 271 7.81 -3.28 31.59
CA PHE A 271 8.44 -3.19 30.27
C PHE A 271 9.47 -4.31 30.08
N LEU A 272 9.47 -4.95 28.90
CA LEU A 272 10.45 -5.97 28.53
C LEU A 272 11.41 -5.51 27.43
N LEU A 273 10.87 -5.05 26.29
CA LEU A 273 11.65 -4.57 25.14
C LEU A 273 10.77 -3.82 24.13
N ASP A 274 11.45 -3.08 23.25
CA ASP A 274 10.89 -2.55 22.00
C ASP A 274 11.45 -3.31 20.78
N HIS A 275 10.57 -3.55 19.82
CA HIS A 275 10.96 -3.94 18.46
C HIS A 275 10.72 -2.76 17.52
N ARG A 276 11.75 -2.37 16.76
CA ARG A 276 11.68 -1.28 15.79
C ARG A 276 11.56 -1.82 14.38
N SER A 277 10.72 -1.17 13.57
CA SER A 277 10.53 -1.42 12.15
C SER A 277 11.78 -1.07 11.33
N PHE A 278 11.75 -1.32 10.03
CA PHE A 278 12.62 -0.64 9.08
C PHE A 278 12.39 0.89 9.11
N PRO A 279 13.37 1.72 8.71
CA PRO A 279 13.18 3.16 8.61
C PRO A 279 12.12 3.53 7.57
N LEU A 280 11.51 4.72 7.72
CA LEU A 280 10.47 5.22 6.83
C LEU A 280 10.86 5.14 5.35
N THR A 281 12.09 5.48 4.99
CA THR A 281 12.59 5.43 3.61
C THR A 281 12.46 4.06 2.97
N HIS A 282 12.81 3.00 3.71
CA HIS A 282 12.63 1.61 3.24
C HIS A 282 11.15 1.27 3.01
N ILE A 283 10.29 1.72 3.92
CA ILE A 283 8.85 1.47 3.87
C ILE A 283 8.19 2.24 2.71
N LEU A 284 8.61 3.48 2.45
CA LEU A 284 8.14 4.29 1.32
C LEU A 284 8.47 3.64 -0.03
N ARG A 285 9.63 2.99 -0.14
CA ARG A 285 9.98 2.23 -1.34
C ARG A 285 8.96 1.10 -1.58
N THR A 286 8.64 0.32 -0.57
CA THR A 286 7.63 -0.75 -0.67
C THR A 286 6.25 -0.17 -0.98
N LEU A 287 5.86 0.92 -0.32
CA LEU A 287 4.60 1.63 -0.56
C LEU A 287 4.43 2.03 -2.02
N ASN A 288 5.40 2.75 -2.58
CA ASN A 288 5.25 3.35 -3.91
C ASN A 288 5.50 2.35 -5.03
N LYS A 289 6.53 1.48 -4.94
CA LYS A 289 6.83 0.45 -5.93
C LYS A 289 5.65 -0.50 -6.15
N HIS A 290 5.00 -0.92 -5.08
CA HIS A 290 3.86 -1.86 -5.14
C HIS A 290 2.50 -1.18 -5.00
N SER A 291 2.49 0.14 -4.78
CA SER A 291 1.24 0.90 -4.55
C SER A 291 0.40 0.36 -3.39
N ASN A 292 1.05 -0.02 -2.28
CA ASN A 292 0.41 -0.68 -1.15
C ASN A 292 -0.54 0.28 -0.41
N ASN A 293 -1.84 -0.06 -0.37
CA ASN A 293 -2.85 0.79 0.27
C ASN A 293 -2.80 0.69 1.79
N VAL A 294 -2.52 -0.49 2.33
CA VAL A 294 -2.46 -0.72 3.78
C VAL A 294 -1.32 0.11 4.36
N THR A 295 -0.12 0.00 3.78
CA THR A 295 1.04 0.81 4.17
C THR A 295 0.73 2.31 4.09
N ALA A 296 0.04 2.76 3.03
CA ALA A 296 -0.32 4.18 2.89
C ALA A 296 -1.27 4.65 4.01
N ARG A 297 -2.26 3.85 4.39
CA ARG A 297 -3.20 4.15 5.47
C ARG A 297 -2.50 4.21 6.83
N HIS A 298 -1.56 3.27 7.09
CA HIS A 298 -0.76 3.27 8.32
C HIS A 298 0.11 4.54 8.42
N ILE A 299 0.84 4.88 7.35
CA ILE A 299 1.66 6.10 7.31
C ILE A 299 0.78 7.33 7.51
N PHE A 300 -0.36 7.42 6.80
CA PHE A 300 -1.31 8.52 6.94
C PHE A 300 -1.76 8.72 8.40
N LEU A 301 -2.16 7.66 9.09
CA LEU A 301 -2.55 7.73 10.51
C LEU A 301 -1.35 8.13 11.38
N THR A 302 -0.17 7.61 11.10
CA THR A 302 1.06 7.91 11.85
C THR A 302 1.48 9.38 11.75
N LEU A 303 1.06 10.12 10.71
CA LEU A 303 1.32 11.58 10.64
C LEU A 303 0.77 12.35 11.84
N ALA A 304 -0.27 11.82 12.49
CA ALA A 304 -0.84 12.39 13.72
C ALA A 304 -0.10 11.97 14.99
N TYR A 305 0.96 11.15 14.89
CA TYR A 305 1.73 10.72 16.03
C TYR A 305 2.57 11.88 16.59
N GLU A 306 2.33 12.19 17.86
CA GLU A 306 3.15 13.14 18.62
C GLU A 306 4.03 12.36 19.57
N GLN A 307 5.34 12.50 19.40
CA GLN A 307 6.31 11.89 20.31
C GLN A 307 6.04 12.38 21.75
N ASN A 308 6.03 11.46 22.70
CA ASN A 308 5.82 11.69 24.13
C ASN A 308 4.38 11.90 24.61
N ASN A 309 3.36 11.80 23.76
CA ASN A 309 1.98 12.05 24.16
C ASN A 309 1.16 10.78 24.48
N GLY A 310 1.66 9.58 24.16
CA GLY A 310 1.01 8.28 24.45
C GLY A 310 -0.43 8.12 23.91
N LYS A 311 -0.98 9.18 23.30
CA LYS A 311 -2.35 9.26 22.83
C LYS A 311 -2.57 8.48 21.55
N SER A 312 -3.79 7.95 21.39
CA SER A 312 -4.25 7.33 20.17
C SER A 312 -4.30 8.35 19.00
N VAL A 313 -4.11 7.84 17.79
CA VAL A 313 -4.24 8.62 16.55
C VAL A 313 -5.54 8.26 15.85
N SER A 314 -6.20 9.28 15.26
CA SER A 314 -7.44 9.09 14.50
C SER A 314 -7.31 9.61 13.07
N THR A 315 -8.28 9.26 12.23
CA THR A 315 -8.36 9.75 10.86
C THR A 315 -8.46 11.29 10.80
N GLU A 316 -9.21 11.89 11.71
CA GLU A 316 -9.43 13.34 11.81
C GLU A 316 -8.14 14.06 12.17
N LYS A 317 -7.39 13.56 13.17
CA LYS A 317 -6.09 14.09 13.55
C LYS A 317 -5.08 14.01 12.39
N ALA A 318 -5.08 12.89 11.65
CA ALA A 318 -4.22 12.71 10.48
C ALA A 318 -4.57 13.67 9.34
N ARG A 319 -5.85 13.91 9.06
CA ARG A 319 -6.33 14.91 8.10
C ARG A 319 -5.93 16.32 8.51
N ALA A 320 -6.11 16.66 9.78
CA ALA A 320 -5.71 17.98 10.31
C ALA A 320 -4.20 18.20 10.12
N LYS A 321 -3.37 17.18 10.39
CA LYS A 321 -1.92 17.26 10.22
C LYS A 321 -1.52 17.46 8.76
N ILE A 322 -2.12 16.71 7.81
CA ILE A 322 -1.91 16.93 6.37
C ILE A 322 -2.39 18.33 5.96
N SER A 323 -3.54 18.79 6.45
CA SER A 323 -4.05 20.12 6.14
C SER A 323 -3.06 21.22 6.58
N THR A 324 -2.50 21.12 7.77
CA THR A 324 -1.46 22.04 8.26
C THR A 324 -0.20 21.98 7.39
N TRP A 325 0.24 20.78 7.01
CA TRP A 325 1.38 20.60 6.13
C TRP A 325 1.13 21.19 4.73
N LEU A 326 -0.05 20.98 4.13
CA LEU A 326 -0.40 21.57 2.83
C LEU A 326 -0.34 23.10 2.88
N LYS A 327 -0.87 23.72 3.96
CA LYS A 327 -0.76 25.18 4.18
C LYS A 327 0.70 25.64 4.25
N SER A 328 1.55 24.92 4.95
CA SER A 328 2.97 25.27 5.10
C SER A 328 3.77 25.26 3.80
N ILE A 329 3.29 24.53 2.78
CA ILE A 329 3.88 24.48 1.44
C ILE A 329 3.12 25.34 0.41
N GLY A 330 2.24 26.23 0.87
CA GLY A 330 1.50 27.19 0.02
C GLY A 330 0.32 26.63 -0.74
N LEU A 331 -0.19 25.45 -0.37
CA LEU A 331 -1.39 24.85 -0.96
C LEU A 331 -2.63 25.09 -0.11
N SER A 332 -3.76 25.40 -0.75
CA SER A 332 -5.06 25.57 -0.07
C SER A 332 -5.67 24.21 0.29
N PRO A 333 -5.80 23.86 1.58
CA PRO A 333 -6.38 22.57 1.96
C PRO A 333 -7.85 22.41 1.63
N SER A 334 -8.61 23.52 1.48
CA SER A 334 -10.04 23.50 1.13
C SER A 334 -10.31 22.93 -0.26
N GLU A 335 -9.29 22.96 -1.14
CA GLU A 335 -9.37 22.43 -2.51
C GLU A 335 -8.90 20.96 -2.61
N ILE A 336 -8.39 20.40 -1.51
CA ILE A 336 -7.76 19.07 -1.49
C ILE A 336 -8.49 18.16 -0.51
N ILE A 337 -9.05 17.06 -1.00
CA ILE A 337 -9.72 16.05 -0.16
C ILE A 337 -8.83 14.82 -0.04
N VAL A 338 -8.23 14.64 1.15
CA VAL A 338 -7.47 13.44 1.50
C VAL A 338 -8.29 12.58 2.45
N GLU A 339 -8.88 11.49 1.96
CA GLU A 339 -9.71 10.62 2.78
C GLU A 339 -8.88 9.72 3.70
N ASN A 340 -7.91 9.00 3.14
CA ASN A 340 -7.20 7.91 3.84
C ASN A 340 -5.72 7.76 3.43
N GLY A 341 -5.14 8.71 2.74
CA GLY A 341 -3.74 8.71 2.30
C GLY A 341 -3.37 7.70 1.19
N SER A 342 -4.23 6.71 0.92
CA SER A 342 -3.92 5.67 -0.08
C SER A 342 -4.41 5.99 -1.49
N GLY A 343 -5.42 6.87 -1.61
CA GLY A 343 -6.13 7.15 -2.84
C GLY A 343 -7.09 6.02 -3.28
N LEU A 344 -7.28 4.98 -2.47
CA LEU A 344 -8.40 4.04 -2.63
C LEU A 344 -9.65 4.71 -2.04
N SER A 345 -10.25 5.60 -2.82
CA SER A 345 -11.27 6.55 -2.38
C SER A 345 -12.13 6.99 -3.56
N ARG A 346 -13.43 7.20 -3.32
CA ARG A 346 -14.33 7.80 -4.31
C ARG A 346 -14.44 9.31 -4.15
N ILE A 347 -14.13 9.82 -2.96
CA ILE A 347 -14.28 11.24 -2.60
C ILE A 347 -12.99 12.04 -2.67
N SER A 348 -11.81 11.41 -2.60
CA SER A 348 -10.53 12.13 -2.68
C SER A 348 -10.43 12.98 -3.94
N ARG A 349 -9.98 14.22 -3.78
CA ARG A 349 -9.81 15.22 -4.86
C ARG A 349 -8.51 15.98 -4.67
N ILE A 350 -7.83 16.21 -5.78
CA ILE A 350 -6.66 17.07 -5.89
C ILE A 350 -6.46 17.41 -7.38
N SER A 351 -5.95 18.57 -7.70
CA SER A 351 -5.67 18.93 -9.08
C SER A 351 -4.31 18.42 -9.57
N ALA A 352 -4.14 18.34 -10.91
CA ALA A 352 -2.86 17.98 -11.50
C ALA A 352 -1.79 19.04 -11.19
N TYR A 353 -2.17 20.33 -11.16
CA TYR A 353 -1.32 21.42 -10.75
C TYR A 353 -0.81 21.26 -9.30
N GLN A 354 -1.71 20.95 -8.36
CA GLN A 354 -1.34 20.76 -6.95
C GLN A 354 -0.39 19.56 -6.76
N ILE A 355 -0.58 18.46 -7.48
CA ILE A 355 0.40 17.35 -7.50
C ILE A 355 1.71 17.81 -8.13
N GLY A 356 1.67 18.65 -9.15
CA GLY A 356 2.87 19.28 -9.73
C GLY A 356 3.65 20.07 -8.69
N MET A 357 2.97 20.93 -7.93
CA MET A 357 3.61 21.70 -6.85
C MET A 357 4.22 20.81 -5.76
N ILE A 358 3.57 19.69 -5.40
CA ILE A 358 4.11 18.70 -4.45
C ILE A 358 5.36 18.01 -5.02
N LEU A 359 5.37 17.67 -6.31
CA LEU A 359 6.53 17.09 -6.98
C LEU A 359 7.67 18.10 -7.10
N GLN A 360 7.37 19.39 -7.41
CA GLN A 360 8.36 20.47 -7.42
C GLN A 360 8.99 20.64 -6.03
N ARG A 361 8.16 20.68 -4.97
CA ARG A 361 8.63 20.73 -3.59
C ARG A 361 9.56 19.56 -3.26
N ALA A 362 9.21 18.35 -3.69
CA ALA A 362 10.03 17.17 -3.49
C ALA A 362 11.37 17.28 -4.24
N TRP A 363 11.37 17.84 -5.45
CA TRP A 363 12.58 18.06 -6.26
C TRP A 363 13.54 19.06 -5.61
N ASP A 364 13.02 20.14 -5.07
CA ASP A 364 13.80 21.22 -4.44
C ASP A 364 14.23 20.88 -3.01
N SER A 365 13.74 19.76 -2.45
CA SER A 365 14.03 19.32 -1.08
C SER A 365 15.36 18.57 -0.98
N PRO A 366 16.11 18.71 0.13
CA PRO A 366 17.20 17.79 0.47
C PRO A 366 16.80 16.32 0.55
N LEU A 367 15.49 16.03 0.71
CA LEU A 367 14.92 14.67 0.74
C LEU A 367 14.56 14.12 -0.64
N MET A 368 14.93 14.82 -1.72
CA MET A 368 14.64 14.38 -3.10
C MET A 368 15.14 12.96 -3.39
N PRO A 369 16.36 12.55 -3.02
CA PRO A 369 16.85 11.21 -3.29
C PRO A 369 15.94 10.10 -2.70
N GLU A 370 15.49 10.26 -1.45
CA GLU A 370 14.61 9.32 -0.77
C GLU A 370 13.23 9.29 -1.43
N PHE A 371 12.71 10.44 -1.81
CA PHE A 371 11.43 10.55 -2.48
C PHE A 371 11.47 9.86 -3.85
N ILE A 372 12.40 10.23 -4.73
CA ILE A 372 12.46 9.73 -6.11
C ILE A 372 12.80 8.23 -6.16
N SER A 373 13.71 7.74 -5.30
CA SER A 373 14.09 6.33 -5.23
C SER A 373 12.92 5.42 -4.83
N SER A 374 11.93 5.97 -4.13
CA SER A 374 10.72 5.23 -3.75
C SER A 374 9.80 4.95 -4.94
N LEU A 375 9.86 5.74 -6.02
CA LEU A 375 8.92 5.66 -7.15
C LEU A 375 9.27 4.50 -8.10
N PRO A 376 8.26 3.87 -8.75
CA PRO A 376 8.46 2.89 -9.81
C PRO A 376 9.26 3.44 -11.00
N ILE A 377 10.22 2.67 -11.50
CA ILE A 377 11.03 3.02 -12.66
C ILE A 377 10.41 2.43 -13.94
N ILE A 378 10.28 3.23 -14.98
CA ILE A 378 9.69 2.82 -16.26
C ILE A 378 10.41 1.58 -16.81
N ALA A 379 9.63 0.55 -17.17
CA ALA A 379 10.07 -0.73 -17.75
C ALA A 379 11.06 -1.53 -16.87
N THR A 380 11.26 -1.14 -15.59
CA THR A 380 12.27 -1.75 -14.72
C THR A 380 11.63 -2.40 -13.49
N ASP A 381 10.86 -1.66 -12.70
CA ASP A 381 10.34 -2.19 -11.44
C ASP A 381 8.91 -1.71 -11.11
N GLY A 382 8.39 -2.21 -10.01
CA GLY A 382 7.11 -1.83 -9.42
C GLY A 382 5.95 -1.92 -10.41
N THR A 383 5.01 -0.96 -10.31
CA THR A 383 3.83 -0.90 -11.18
C THR A 383 4.15 -0.48 -12.62
N MET A 384 5.38 -0.03 -12.89
CA MET A 384 5.84 0.34 -14.23
C MET A 384 6.66 -0.78 -14.93
N ARG A 385 6.98 -1.88 -14.25
CA ARG A 385 7.87 -2.96 -14.75
C ARG A 385 7.48 -3.50 -16.12
N MET A 386 6.20 -3.66 -16.38
CA MET A 386 5.69 -4.26 -17.64
C MET A 386 5.34 -3.21 -18.70
N ARG A 387 5.53 -1.92 -18.40
CA ARG A 387 5.09 -0.83 -19.25
C ARG A 387 6.27 -0.24 -20.02
N MET A 388 6.09 0.01 -21.31
CA MET A 388 7.11 0.65 -22.20
C MET A 388 8.42 -0.13 -22.33
N ARG A 389 8.40 -1.47 -22.24
CA ARG A 389 9.61 -2.31 -22.27
C ARG A 389 10.44 -2.17 -23.55
N ASN A 390 9.76 -1.94 -24.68
CA ASN A 390 10.38 -1.89 -26.00
C ASN A 390 10.38 -0.44 -26.51
N THR A 391 10.80 0.50 -25.68
CA THR A 391 10.92 1.93 -26.02
C THR A 391 12.16 2.49 -25.33
N ASP A 392 12.66 3.62 -25.86
CA ASP A 392 13.79 4.39 -25.28
C ASP A 392 13.46 4.96 -23.89
N LEU A 393 12.21 4.89 -23.46
CA LEU A 393 11.76 5.32 -22.13
C LEU A 393 12.19 4.37 -21.00
N LYS A 394 12.76 3.19 -21.32
CA LYS A 394 13.22 2.24 -20.31
C LYS A 394 14.25 2.88 -19.38
N GLY A 395 13.96 2.93 -18.10
CA GLY A 395 14.84 3.53 -17.09
C GLY A 395 14.76 5.07 -17.00
N MET A 396 14.09 5.75 -17.95
CA MET A 396 14.12 7.20 -18.09
C MET A 396 13.14 7.94 -17.16
N GLY A 397 12.35 7.26 -16.35
CA GLY A 397 11.42 7.96 -15.48
C GLY A 397 11.05 7.20 -14.21
N HIS A 398 10.75 7.97 -13.19
CA HIS A 398 10.28 7.55 -11.88
C HIS A 398 8.82 7.96 -11.73
N MET A 399 7.87 7.01 -11.88
CA MET A 399 6.46 7.32 -12.08
C MET A 399 5.55 6.59 -11.09
N LYS A 400 4.73 7.33 -10.37
CA LYS A 400 3.62 6.77 -9.60
C LYS A 400 2.39 6.65 -10.48
N THR A 401 1.76 5.47 -10.49
CA THR A 401 0.50 5.22 -11.21
C THR A 401 -0.69 5.13 -10.27
N GLY A 402 -1.87 5.49 -10.79
CA GLY A 402 -3.14 5.29 -10.12
C GLY A 402 -4.16 4.59 -11.02
N TYR A 403 -4.98 3.74 -10.41
CA TYR A 403 -6.07 3.03 -11.09
C TYR A 403 -7.25 2.78 -10.16
N LEU A 404 -8.41 3.26 -10.59
CA LEU A 404 -9.73 2.89 -10.09
C LEU A 404 -10.68 2.68 -11.28
N LYS A 405 -11.87 2.12 -11.03
CA LYS A 405 -12.93 2.13 -12.06
C LYS A 405 -13.24 3.59 -12.41
N GLY A 406 -13.13 3.93 -13.69
CA GLY A 406 -13.33 5.31 -14.17
C GLY A 406 -12.15 6.25 -13.94
N THR A 407 -10.99 5.78 -13.46
CA THR A 407 -9.84 6.64 -13.18
C THR A 407 -8.53 5.98 -13.61
N ARG A 408 -7.70 6.73 -14.34
CA ARG A 408 -6.31 6.40 -14.68
C ARG A 408 -5.44 7.62 -14.44
N THR A 409 -4.37 7.46 -13.70
CA THR A 409 -3.47 8.56 -13.38
C THR A 409 -2.02 8.12 -13.41
N ILE A 410 -1.14 9.07 -13.74
CA ILE A 410 0.31 8.90 -13.65
C ILE A 410 0.94 10.24 -13.27
N ALA A 411 1.94 10.22 -12.40
CA ALA A 411 2.68 11.42 -12.02
C ALA A 411 4.11 11.06 -11.58
N GLY A 412 5.06 11.96 -11.79
CA GLY A 412 6.45 11.77 -11.38
C GLY A 412 7.44 12.53 -12.26
N PHE A 413 8.64 11.98 -12.39
CA PHE A 413 9.77 12.60 -13.08
C PHE A 413 10.18 11.77 -14.29
N LEU A 414 10.51 12.45 -15.41
CA LEU A 414 10.92 11.86 -16.68
C LEU A 414 12.19 12.56 -17.17
N LYS A 415 13.22 11.83 -17.53
CA LYS A 415 14.36 12.38 -18.29
C LYS A 415 14.00 12.41 -19.77
N ASN A 416 14.21 13.57 -20.44
CA ASN A 416 14.10 13.68 -21.90
C ASN A 416 15.40 13.25 -22.61
N LYS A 417 15.43 13.30 -23.94
CA LYS A 417 16.63 12.98 -24.75
C LYS A 417 17.86 13.83 -24.42
N LYS A 418 17.66 15.08 -23.97
CA LYS A 418 18.73 15.97 -23.50
C LYS A 418 19.13 15.72 -22.05
N LYS A 419 18.58 14.68 -21.39
CA LYS A 419 18.77 14.35 -19.97
C LYS A 419 18.22 15.40 -18.99
N GLU A 420 17.42 16.34 -19.47
CA GLU A 420 16.70 17.28 -18.63
C GLU A 420 15.55 16.56 -17.90
N THR A 421 15.27 16.95 -16.65
CA THR A 421 14.19 16.36 -15.86
C THR A 421 12.89 17.11 -16.10
N LEU A 422 11.88 16.36 -16.49
CA LEU A 422 10.52 16.85 -16.67
C LEU A 422 9.65 16.32 -15.50
N LEU A 423 8.94 17.22 -14.85
CA LEU A 423 7.84 16.91 -13.96
C LEU A 423 6.59 16.66 -14.82
N VAL A 424 5.90 15.55 -14.58
CA VAL A 424 4.74 15.13 -15.39
C VAL A 424 3.61 14.68 -14.51
N VAL A 425 2.41 15.21 -14.74
CA VAL A 425 1.15 14.77 -14.12
C VAL A 425 0.10 14.59 -15.21
N CYS A 426 -0.58 13.44 -15.21
CA CYS A 426 -1.70 13.17 -16.10
C CYS A 426 -2.81 12.47 -15.34
N PHE A 427 -4.00 13.07 -15.29
CA PHE A 427 -5.22 12.51 -14.72
C PHE A 427 -6.27 12.32 -15.80
N ILE A 428 -6.90 11.15 -15.83
CA ILE A 428 -8.02 10.83 -16.70
C ILE A 428 -9.13 10.25 -15.84
N ASN A 429 -10.23 11.00 -15.69
CA ASN A 429 -11.41 10.62 -14.94
C ASN A 429 -12.60 10.48 -15.90
N HIS A 430 -12.85 9.25 -16.39
CA HIS A 430 -13.88 8.96 -17.38
C HIS A 430 -14.27 7.47 -17.33
N PRO A 431 -15.52 7.07 -17.58
CA PRO A 431 -15.94 5.66 -17.60
C PRO A 431 -15.05 4.77 -18.50
N LYS A 432 -14.57 5.31 -19.64
CA LYS A 432 -13.66 4.63 -20.56
C LYS A 432 -12.17 4.75 -20.19
N ALA A 433 -11.81 5.27 -19.01
CA ALA A 433 -10.41 5.44 -18.57
C ALA A 433 -9.58 4.15 -18.62
N LYS A 434 -10.21 2.96 -18.58
CA LYS A 434 -9.52 1.68 -18.79
C LYS A 434 -8.74 1.61 -20.11
N ASN A 435 -9.16 2.36 -21.12
CA ASN A 435 -8.57 2.41 -22.47
C ASN A 435 -7.45 3.47 -22.60
N SER A 436 -7.12 4.21 -21.57
CA SER A 436 -6.22 5.38 -21.64
C SER A 436 -4.72 5.06 -21.62
N TRP A 437 -4.33 3.80 -21.56
CA TRP A 437 -2.90 3.45 -21.55
C TRP A 437 -2.12 3.97 -22.78
N PRO A 438 -2.65 3.90 -24.02
CA PRO A 438 -2.01 4.51 -25.19
C PRO A 438 -1.78 6.02 -25.02
N ILE A 439 -2.72 6.73 -24.38
CA ILE A 439 -2.61 8.18 -24.11
C ILE A 439 -1.40 8.44 -23.20
N HIS A 440 -1.26 7.72 -22.07
CA HIS A 440 -0.09 7.85 -21.19
C HIS A 440 1.21 7.53 -21.93
N LYS A 441 1.22 6.47 -22.76
CA LYS A 441 2.39 6.09 -23.55
C LYS A 441 2.79 7.22 -24.49
N LYS A 442 1.84 7.76 -25.25
CA LYS A 442 2.11 8.84 -26.21
C LYS A 442 2.55 10.14 -25.53
N LEU A 443 1.92 10.49 -24.40
CA LEU A 443 2.33 11.64 -23.61
C LEU A 443 3.79 11.54 -23.17
N LEU A 444 4.19 10.42 -22.56
CA LEU A 444 5.55 10.25 -22.08
C LEU A 444 6.56 10.14 -23.22
N THR A 445 6.20 9.52 -24.36
CA THR A 445 7.06 9.47 -25.55
C THR A 445 7.26 10.87 -26.13
N TRP A 446 6.19 11.65 -26.29
CA TRP A 446 6.27 13.02 -26.79
C TRP A 446 7.13 13.91 -25.90
N LEU A 447 6.94 13.82 -24.56
CA LEU A 447 7.76 14.58 -23.60
C LEU A 447 9.23 14.14 -23.64
N TYR A 448 9.52 12.85 -23.83
CA TYR A 448 10.87 12.34 -23.95
C TYR A 448 11.60 12.87 -25.20
N GLU A 449 10.89 12.96 -26.32
CA GLU A 449 11.43 13.43 -27.61
C GLU A 449 11.57 14.95 -27.68
N ARG A 450 10.88 15.68 -26.79
CA ARG A 450 10.92 17.14 -26.78
C ARG A 450 12.27 17.62 -26.23
N THR A 451 12.94 18.40 -27.06
CA THR A 451 14.27 18.97 -26.76
C THR A 451 14.19 20.47 -26.52
#